data_5111fe88d30517b796d13a93c1b9222c
#
_entry.id   5111fe88d30517b796d13a93c1b9222c
#
_cell.length_a   1.000
_cell.length_b   1.000
_cell.length_c   1.000
_cell.angle_alpha   90.00
_cell.angle_beta   90.00
_cell.angle_gamma   90.00
#
_symmetry.space_group_name_H-M   'P 1'
#
loop_
_entity.id
_entity.type
_entity.pdbx_description
1 polymer ?
#
loop_
_entity_poly.entity_id
_entity_poly.type
_entity_poly.pdbx_seq_one_letter_code
_entity_poly.pdbx_strand_id
1 'polypeptide(L)'
;MIELRRKIEAEIVEHGPIPFSRYMELCLYDLDFGYYSRNASQFGKAGDFYTSSDVHAVFGRLLTRQFDEMWRVLGSPEQITIRELGPGRGLFARDVLDWSEKKFPAFFWALRYELVEQSHALHARLEETLRKHLESGKAALATSGTKVYSSGELSGATEVARFQSSLSQWNPTQSSPTQRTPIQGGPDQSDVLQSHSTIVFGNEFFDAMPVEIISREGSLRIDVRNGRFVETWVSSSAEELEFLDRYSIHPDAGERVEISFASIAHMAEEAAIERGFLVVIDYGYARDEQLAGRHRGTLKAIRQHSMSANPYEAPGEQDITADVNFTALAAIAEKHGFQVQKLITQSQCLLGIGEANQFGDAFEDCRLPQERAKVALQLKHLVTPAGMGESFHVLVASKGVDIAKASGLAGLSFGRG
;
A
#
# COMPACT_ATOMS: atom_id res chain seq x y z
N MET A 1 -13.84 4.56 23.20
CA MET A 1 -12.67 4.83 24.09
C MET A 1 -12.54 3.83 25.25
N ILE A 2 -13.50 3.80 26.17
CA ILE A 2 -13.41 2.95 27.40
C ILE A 2 -13.39 1.46 27.08
N GLU A 3 -14.21 1.02 26.13
CA GLU A 3 -14.39 -0.41 25.79
C GLU A 3 -13.14 -0.99 25.13
N LEU A 4 -12.58 -0.34 24.09
CA LEU A 4 -11.36 -0.82 23.45
C LEU A 4 -10.19 -0.83 24.43
N ARG A 5 -10.07 0.24 25.21
CA ARG A 5 -9.05 0.32 26.25
C ARG A 5 -9.15 -0.87 27.24
N ARG A 6 -10.35 -1.20 27.72
CA ARG A 6 -10.57 -2.34 28.60
C ARG A 6 -10.23 -3.67 27.93
N LYS A 7 -10.54 -3.80 26.63
CA LYS A 7 -10.18 -4.99 25.83
C LYS A 7 -8.67 -5.16 25.78
N ILE A 8 -7.93 -4.09 25.47
CA ILE A 8 -6.45 -4.09 25.44
C ILE A 8 -5.88 -4.39 26.83
N GLU A 9 -6.41 -3.75 27.88
CA GLU A 9 -5.98 -3.97 29.27
C GLU A 9 -6.22 -5.42 29.71
N ALA A 10 -7.34 -6.03 29.31
CA ALA A 10 -7.65 -7.43 29.60
C ALA A 10 -6.68 -8.39 28.89
N GLU A 11 -6.36 -8.13 27.61
CA GLU A 11 -5.40 -8.93 26.86
C GLU A 11 -3.99 -8.87 27.50
N ILE A 12 -3.57 -7.67 27.95
CA ILE A 12 -2.29 -7.50 28.64
C ILE A 12 -2.28 -8.21 30.01
N VAL A 13 -3.38 -8.17 30.76
CA VAL A 13 -3.48 -8.87 32.06
C VAL A 13 -3.42 -10.38 31.87
N GLU A 14 -4.03 -10.92 30.81
CA GLU A 14 -4.08 -12.35 30.53
C GLU A 14 -2.77 -12.90 29.95
N HIS A 15 -2.16 -12.19 29.03
CA HIS A 15 -1.01 -12.69 28.24
C HIS A 15 0.32 -11.98 28.55
N GLY A 16 0.32 -10.96 29.39
CA GLY A 16 1.47 -10.09 29.63
C GLY A 16 1.59 -8.97 28.60
N PRO A 17 2.69 -8.20 28.63
CA PRO A 17 2.91 -7.08 27.72
C PRO A 17 2.82 -7.48 26.24
N ILE A 18 1.96 -6.80 25.46
CA ILE A 18 1.71 -7.11 24.04
C ILE A 18 2.68 -6.39 23.11
N PRO A 19 2.96 -6.93 21.90
CA PRO A 19 3.72 -6.24 20.85
C PRO A 19 3.08 -4.91 20.47
N PHE A 20 3.88 -3.93 20.01
CA PHE A 20 3.31 -2.68 19.51
C PHE A 20 2.44 -2.91 18.26
N SER A 21 2.85 -3.83 17.39
CA SER A 21 2.02 -4.25 16.24
C SER A 21 0.62 -4.70 16.65
N ARG A 22 0.52 -5.49 17.73
CA ARG A 22 -0.78 -5.94 18.26
C ARG A 22 -1.59 -4.78 18.84
N TYR A 23 -0.93 -3.85 19.54
CA TYR A 23 -1.60 -2.64 20.03
C TYR A 23 -2.15 -1.79 18.88
N MET A 24 -1.33 -1.55 17.84
CA MET A 24 -1.71 -0.79 16.65
C MET A 24 -2.86 -1.49 15.90
N GLU A 25 -2.78 -2.82 15.73
CA GLU A 25 -3.85 -3.62 15.13
C GLU A 25 -5.19 -3.44 15.84
N LEU A 26 -5.21 -3.57 17.18
CA LEU A 26 -6.41 -3.35 17.96
C LEU A 26 -6.95 -1.91 17.83
N CYS A 27 -6.06 -0.92 17.86
CA CYS A 27 -6.46 0.48 17.72
C CYS A 27 -7.07 0.81 16.36
N LEU A 28 -6.57 0.21 15.27
CA LEU A 28 -7.01 0.53 13.92
C LEU A 28 -8.13 -0.39 13.43
N TYR A 29 -8.04 -1.70 13.71
CA TYR A 29 -8.82 -2.73 13.03
C TYR A 29 -9.73 -3.56 13.93
N ASP A 30 -9.81 -3.28 15.24
CA ASP A 30 -10.80 -3.96 16.07
C ASP A 30 -12.21 -3.81 15.47
N LEU A 31 -12.94 -4.92 15.35
CA LEU A 31 -14.21 -4.97 14.60
C LEU A 31 -15.27 -4.00 15.11
N ASP A 32 -15.31 -3.77 16.43
CA ASP A 32 -16.33 -2.96 17.08
C ASP A 32 -15.83 -1.53 17.39
N PHE A 33 -14.55 -1.41 17.73
CA PHE A 33 -13.99 -0.20 18.34
C PHE A 33 -12.77 0.36 17.62
N GLY A 34 -12.27 -0.30 16.58
CA GLY A 34 -11.12 0.15 15.80
C GLY A 34 -11.41 1.43 15.03
N TYR A 35 -10.38 2.20 14.76
CA TYR A 35 -10.47 3.48 14.06
C TYR A 35 -11.17 3.35 12.71
N TYR A 36 -10.80 2.37 11.88
CA TYR A 36 -11.41 2.13 10.57
C TYR A 36 -12.76 1.41 10.62
N SER A 37 -13.13 0.82 11.77
CA SER A 37 -14.40 0.10 11.92
C SER A 37 -15.55 1.00 12.38
N ARG A 38 -15.26 2.13 13.05
CA ARG A 38 -16.27 2.91 13.77
C ARG A 38 -17.14 3.82 12.93
N ASN A 39 -16.59 4.52 11.93
CA ASN A 39 -17.39 5.48 11.19
C ASN A 39 -16.76 5.86 9.84
N ALA A 40 -17.54 5.73 8.78
CA ALA A 40 -17.21 6.27 7.47
C ALA A 40 -17.11 7.82 7.42
N SER A 41 -17.46 8.54 8.51
CA SER A 41 -17.39 10.01 8.59
C SER A 41 -15.99 10.55 8.92
N GLN A 42 -15.03 9.69 9.25
CA GLN A 42 -13.65 10.11 9.58
C GLN A 42 -12.82 10.47 8.34
N PHE A 43 -13.31 10.15 7.15
CA PHE A 43 -12.64 10.44 5.88
C PHE A 43 -13.12 11.74 5.24
N GLY A 44 -12.20 12.53 4.63
CA GLY A 44 -12.46 13.73 3.87
C GLY A 44 -12.39 15.02 4.68
N LYS A 45 -12.85 16.15 4.08
CA LYS A 45 -12.70 17.52 4.63
C LYS A 45 -13.24 17.73 6.06
N ALA A 46 -14.14 16.88 6.51
CA ALA A 46 -14.68 16.89 7.87
C ALA A 46 -14.08 15.82 8.77
N GLY A 47 -13.21 14.95 8.25
CA GLY A 47 -12.57 13.84 8.94
C GLY A 47 -11.10 14.10 9.25
N ASP A 48 -10.46 13.19 9.94
CA ASP A 48 -9.09 13.33 10.43
C ASP A 48 -8.03 13.24 9.32
N PHE A 49 -8.37 12.65 8.17
CA PHE A 49 -7.43 12.32 7.10
C PHE A 49 -7.82 12.92 5.75
N TYR A 50 -6.81 13.38 5.03
CA TYR A 50 -6.93 13.99 3.70
C TYR A 50 -5.97 13.30 2.75
N THR A 51 -6.46 12.28 2.02
CA THR A 51 -5.62 11.49 1.09
C THR A 51 -5.44 12.18 -0.26
N SER A 52 -4.48 11.71 -1.05
CA SER A 52 -4.27 12.15 -2.44
C SER A 52 -5.53 12.08 -3.28
N SER A 53 -6.36 11.05 -3.07
CA SER A 53 -7.65 10.86 -3.76
C SER A 53 -8.75 11.80 -3.27
N ASP A 54 -8.67 12.27 -2.02
CA ASP A 54 -9.58 13.28 -1.48
C ASP A 54 -9.29 14.69 -2.02
N VAL A 55 -8.06 14.91 -2.46
CA VAL A 55 -7.63 16.22 -2.96
C VAL A 55 -8.36 16.54 -4.26
N HIS A 56 -8.40 15.63 -5.22
CA HIS A 56 -9.13 15.85 -6.47
C HIS A 56 -9.07 14.69 -7.48
N ALA A 57 -10.09 14.62 -8.37
CA ALA A 57 -10.13 13.75 -9.54
C ALA A 57 -8.89 13.85 -10.47
N VAL A 58 -8.06 14.89 -10.35
CA VAL A 58 -6.79 15.04 -11.11
C VAL A 58 -5.86 13.87 -10.86
N PHE A 59 -5.72 13.42 -9.60
CA PHE A 59 -4.88 12.27 -9.25
C PHE A 59 -5.36 11.00 -9.96
N GLY A 60 -6.65 10.68 -9.84
CA GLY A 60 -7.25 9.52 -10.51
C GLY A 60 -7.13 9.59 -12.03
N ARG A 61 -7.32 10.78 -12.65
CA ARG A 61 -7.20 10.98 -14.10
C ARG A 61 -5.78 10.75 -14.63
N LEU A 62 -4.77 11.26 -13.92
CA LEU A 62 -3.37 11.06 -14.29
C LEU A 62 -3.00 9.58 -14.17
N LEU A 63 -3.34 8.93 -13.06
CA LEU A 63 -3.07 7.50 -12.90
C LEU A 63 -3.86 6.62 -13.86
N THR A 64 -5.07 7.01 -14.27
CA THR A 64 -5.82 6.30 -15.31
C THR A 64 -5.02 6.23 -16.62
N ARG A 65 -4.38 7.32 -17.03
CA ARG A 65 -3.48 7.33 -18.20
C ARG A 65 -2.35 6.34 -18.03
N GLN A 66 -1.75 6.28 -16.85
CA GLN A 66 -0.67 5.33 -16.57
C GLN A 66 -1.17 3.88 -16.61
N PHE A 67 -2.38 3.60 -16.13
CA PHE A 67 -2.96 2.26 -16.19
C PHE A 67 -3.33 1.84 -17.62
N ASP A 68 -3.82 2.74 -18.46
CA ASP A 68 -4.03 2.50 -19.88
C ASP A 68 -2.70 2.20 -20.60
N GLU A 69 -1.62 2.92 -20.26
CA GLU A 69 -0.29 2.66 -20.79
C GLU A 69 0.22 1.28 -20.33
N MET A 70 0.07 0.92 -19.06
CA MET A 70 0.41 -0.41 -18.53
C MET A 70 -0.37 -1.52 -19.24
N TRP A 71 -1.66 -1.33 -19.50
CA TRP A 71 -2.47 -2.26 -20.26
C TRP A 71 -1.93 -2.49 -21.68
N ARG A 72 -1.51 -1.41 -22.36
CA ARG A 72 -0.89 -1.51 -23.69
C ARG A 72 0.46 -2.22 -23.63
N VAL A 73 1.27 -1.93 -22.63
CA VAL A 73 2.56 -2.62 -22.40
C VAL A 73 2.36 -4.10 -22.15
N LEU A 74 1.26 -4.51 -21.53
CA LEU A 74 0.83 -5.89 -21.37
C LEU A 74 0.31 -6.53 -22.68
N GLY A 75 0.29 -5.80 -23.79
CA GLY A 75 -0.18 -6.27 -25.09
C GLY A 75 -1.69 -6.13 -25.29
N SER A 76 -2.32 -5.23 -24.57
CA SER A 76 -3.76 -4.93 -24.66
C SER A 76 -4.64 -6.18 -24.50
N PRO A 77 -4.52 -6.94 -23.40
CA PRO A 77 -5.31 -8.14 -23.20
C PRO A 77 -6.81 -7.80 -23.22
N GLU A 78 -7.64 -8.76 -23.65
CA GLU A 78 -9.11 -8.60 -23.68
C GLU A 78 -9.70 -8.36 -22.29
N GLN A 79 -9.01 -8.82 -21.25
CA GLN A 79 -9.39 -8.58 -19.85
C GLN A 79 -8.16 -8.23 -19.01
N ILE A 80 -8.32 -7.17 -18.22
CA ILE A 80 -7.33 -6.76 -17.20
C ILE A 80 -8.07 -6.40 -15.92
N THR A 81 -7.49 -6.78 -14.79
CA THR A 81 -8.01 -6.42 -13.48
C THR A 81 -7.14 -5.31 -12.87
N ILE A 82 -7.77 -4.24 -12.37
CA ILE A 82 -7.16 -3.37 -11.37
C ILE A 82 -7.69 -3.81 -10.02
N ARG A 83 -6.77 -4.18 -9.12
CA ARG A 83 -7.08 -4.51 -7.73
C ARG A 83 -6.59 -3.37 -6.84
N GLU A 84 -7.52 -2.61 -6.29
CA GLU A 84 -7.23 -1.49 -5.37
C GLU A 84 -7.29 -1.97 -3.93
N LEU A 85 -6.20 -1.73 -3.20
CA LEU A 85 -6.06 -2.04 -1.78
C LEU A 85 -6.48 -0.83 -0.96
N GLY A 86 -7.40 -1.01 -0.01
CA GLY A 86 -7.90 0.06 0.84
C GLY A 86 -8.58 1.21 0.08
N PRO A 87 -9.59 0.96 -0.78
CA PRO A 87 -10.24 2.00 -1.58
C PRO A 87 -10.98 3.06 -0.75
N GLY A 88 -11.11 2.86 0.54
CA GLY A 88 -11.78 3.78 1.45
C GLY A 88 -13.20 4.12 0.98
N ARG A 89 -13.45 5.39 0.59
CA ARG A 89 -14.75 5.84 0.09
C ARG A 89 -14.97 5.56 -1.42
N GLY A 90 -14.01 4.96 -2.11
CA GLY A 90 -14.09 4.64 -3.53
C GLY A 90 -13.98 5.82 -4.49
N LEU A 91 -13.48 6.97 -4.03
CA LEU A 91 -13.37 8.17 -4.88
C LEU A 91 -12.35 7.97 -5.99
N PHE A 92 -11.20 7.36 -5.69
CA PHE A 92 -10.19 7.06 -6.67
C PHE A 92 -10.71 6.06 -7.72
N ALA A 93 -11.30 4.95 -7.30
CA ALA A 93 -11.91 3.97 -8.19
C ALA A 93 -12.93 4.60 -9.13
N ARG A 94 -13.82 5.46 -8.60
CA ARG A 94 -14.79 6.20 -9.40
C ARG A 94 -14.12 7.08 -10.46
N ASP A 95 -13.11 7.85 -10.06
CA ASP A 95 -12.42 8.77 -10.94
C ASP A 95 -11.66 8.01 -12.06
N VAL A 96 -11.05 6.86 -11.72
CA VAL A 96 -10.41 5.96 -12.70
C VAL A 96 -11.43 5.38 -13.68
N LEU A 97 -12.55 4.87 -13.19
CA LEU A 97 -13.58 4.24 -14.02
C LEU A 97 -14.29 5.26 -14.94
N ASP A 98 -14.69 6.41 -14.39
CA ASP A 98 -15.34 7.47 -15.16
C ASP A 98 -14.39 8.07 -16.22
N TRP A 99 -13.11 8.25 -15.87
CA TRP A 99 -12.13 8.78 -16.81
C TRP A 99 -11.73 7.76 -17.87
N SER A 100 -11.62 6.47 -17.53
CA SER A 100 -11.39 5.39 -18.48
C SER A 100 -12.53 5.31 -19.51
N GLU A 101 -13.78 5.34 -19.05
CA GLU A 101 -14.96 5.31 -19.92
C GLU A 101 -14.94 6.47 -20.93
N LYS A 102 -14.56 7.66 -20.46
CA LYS A 102 -14.53 8.89 -21.28
C LYS A 102 -13.36 8.95 -22.24
N LYS A 103 -12.15 8.55 -21.81
CA LYS A 103 -10.90 8.82 -22.52
C LYS A 103 -10.22 7.61 -23.12
N PHE A 104 -10.38 6.46 -22.53
CA PHE A 104 -9.69 5.23 -22.87
C PHE A 104 -10.71 4.08 -23.07
N PRO A 105 -11.68 4.22 -24.03
CA PRO A 105 -12.79 3.27 -24.13
C PRO A 105 -12.33 1.82 -24.35
N ALA A 106 -11.27 1.56 -25.10
CA ALA A 106 -10.75 0.21 -25.31
C ALA A 106 -10.22 -0.38 -23.99
N PHE A 107 -9.48 0.39 -23.21
CA PHE A 107 -9.05 0.00 -21.87
C PHE A 107 -10.26 -0.22 -20.94
N PHE A 108 -11.21 0.70 -20.93
CA PHE A 108 -12.44 0.58 -20.12
C PHE A 108 -13.20 -0.72 -20.43
N TRP A 109 -13.30 -1.11 -21.70
CA TRP A 109 -13.98 -2.36 -22.08
C TRP A 109 -13.26 -3.58 -21.50
N ALA A 110 -11.93 -3.59 -21.54
CA ALA A 110 -11.11 -4.66 -20.99
C ALA A 110 -11.09 -4.68 -19.45
N LEU A 111 -11.28 -3.53 -18.81
CA LEU A 111 -11.11 -3.32 -17.38
C LEU A 111 -12.16 -4.04 -16.53
N ARG A 112 -11.69 -4.69 -15.46
CA ARG A 112 -12.42 -5.09 -14.26
C ARG A 112 -11.76 -4.43 -13.06
N TYR A 113 -12.56 -3.88 -12.15
CA TYR A 113 -12.05 -3.16 -10.99
C TYR A 113 -12.43 -3.90 -9.71
N GLU A 114 -11.46 -4.42 -8.99
CA GLU A 114 -11.63 -5.11 -7.71
C GLU A 114 -11.28 -4.18 -6.56
N LEU A 115 -12.16 -4.10 -5.58
CA LEU A 115 -12.05 -3.24 -4.40
C LEU A 115 -11.78 -4.14 -3.20
N VAL A 116 -10.57 -4.09 -2.62
CA VAL A 116 -10.19 -4.86 -1.44
C VAL A 116 -10.34 -3.97 -0.22
N GLU A 117 -11.50 -4.04 0.44
CA GLU A 117 -11.84 -3.25 1.63
C GLU A 117 -12.29 -4.18 2.77
N GLN A 118 -11.68 -4.01 3.93
CA GLN A 118 -11.98 -4.83 5.11
C GLN A 118 -13.05 -4.20 6.01
N SER A 119 -13.17 -2.87 5.98
CA SER A 119 -14.12 -2.15 6.82
C SER A 119 -15.55 -2.28 6.30
N HIS A 120 -16.39 -3.02 7.02
CA HIS A 120 -17.82 -3.09 6.72
C HIS A 120 -18.52 -1.71 6.77
N ALA A 121 -18.02 -0.78 7.58
CA ALA A 121 -18.55 0.57 7.65
C ALA A 121 -18.31 1.36 6.34
N LEU A 122 -17.24 1.03 5.60
CA LEU A 122 -16.93 1.65 4.33
C LEU A 122 -17.65 1.00 3.15
N HIS A 123 -18.09 -0.26 3.25
CA HIS A 123 -18.81 -0.93 2.16
C HIS A 123 -20.05 -0.16 1.70
N ALA A 124 -20.87 0.34 2.62
CA ALA A 124 -22.05 1.15 2.25
C ALA A 124 -21.67 2.45 1.52
N ARG A 125 -20.55 3.05 1.86
CA ARG A 125 -20.03 4.23 1.16
C ARG A 125 -19.49 3.89 -0.23
N LEU A 126 -18.80 2.76 -0.36
CA LEU A 126 -18.36 2.24 -1.66
C LEU A 126 -19.54 1.97 -2.58
N GLU A 127 -20.59 1.32 -2.08
CA GLU A 127 -21.81 1.05 -2.83
C GLU A 127 -22.50 2.36 -3.30
N GLU A 128 -22.56 3.37 -2.45
CA GLU A 128 -23.10 4.69 -2.81
C GLU A 128 -22.25 5.37 -3.90
N THR A 129 -20.92 5.42 -3.69
CA THR A 129 -19.98 6.13 -4.57
C THR A 129 -19.87 5.46 -5.95
N LEU A 130 -19.87 4.12 -5.98
CA LEU A 130 -19.60 3.31 -7.17
C LEU A 130 -20.84 2.62 -7.75
N ARG A 131 -22.03 2.98 -7.31
CA ARG A 131 -23.29 2.35 -7.69
C ARG A 131 -23.38 2.02 -9.18
N LYS A 132 -23.15 3.01 -10.06
CA LYS A 132 -23.16 2.86 -11.51
C LYS A 132 -22.23 1.72 -11.98
N HIS A 133 -21.03 1.66 -11.44
CA HIS A 133 -19.98 0.72 -11.86
C HIS A 133 -20.17 -0.68 -11.24
N LEU A 134 -20.75 -0.74 -10.05
CA LEU A 134 -21.15 -2.00 -9.41
C LEU A 134 -22.33 -2.63 -10.15
N GLU A 135 -23.38 -1.87 -10.45
CA GLU A 135 -24.56 -2.34 -11.19
C GLU A 135 -24.21 -2.79 -12.61
N SER A 136 -23.26 -2.14 -13.27
CA SER A 136 -22.77 -2.53 -14.60
C SER A 136 -21.76 -3.70 -14.59
N GLY A 137 -21.35 -4.18 -13.41
CA GLY A 137 -20.35 -5.24 -13.26
C GLY A 137 -18.92 -4.80 -13.63
N LYS A 138 -18.67 -3.49 -13.75
CA LYS A 138 -17.31 -2.95 -13.99
C LYS A 138 -16.47 -2.91 -12.73
N ALA A 139 -17.10 -2.71 -11.57
CA ALA A 139 -16.47 -2.81 -10.27
C ALA A 139 -17.09 -3.96 -9.46
N ALA A 140 -16.31 -4.54 -8.57
CA ALA A 140 -16.77 -5.54 -7.61
C ALA A 140 -16.01 -5.38 -6.29
N LEU A 141 -16.70 -5.60 -5.18
CA LEU A 141 -16.03 -5.81 -3.89
C LEU A 141 -15.38 -7.19 -3.95
N ALA A 142 -14.07 -7.26 -3.70
CA ALA A 142 -13.39 -8.52 -3.58
C ALA A 142 -13.97 -9.26 -2.36
N THR A 143 -14.45 -10.48 -2.57
CA THR A 143 -14.76 -11.37 -1.44
C THR A 143 -13.43 -11.69 -0.78
N SER A 144 -13.21 -11.17 0.41
CA SER A 144 -11.94 -11.29 1.11
C SER A 144 -11.59 -12.76 1.32
N GLY A 145 -10.72 -13.30 0.46
CA GLY A 145 -9.95 -14.49 0.74
C GLY A 145 -8.77 -14.18 1.67
N THR A 146 -8.46 -12.91 1.84
CA THR A 146 -7.47 -12.41 2.78
C THR A 146 -8.12 -12.44 4.16
N LYS A 147 -7.75 -13.42 4.96
CA LYS A 147 -8.09 -13.41 6.39
C LYS A 147 -7.60 -12.08 6.96
N VAL A 148 -8.53 -11.18 7.30
CA VAL A 148 -8.28 -10.18 8.34
C VAL A 148 -7.57 -10.94 9.44
N TYR A 149 -6.49 -10.40 9.96
CA TYR A 149 -5.83 -10.94 11.14
C TYR A 149 -6.88 -11.11 12.25
N SER A 150 -7.58 -12.24 12.23
CA SER A 150 -8.56 -12.56 13.27
C SER A 150 -7.76 -13.04 14.46
N SER A 151 -7.93 -12.34 15.55
CA SER A 151 -7.33 -12.43 16.85
C SER A 151 -7.36 -13.81 17.54
N GLY A 152 -7.32 -14.91 16.82
CA GLY A 152 -7.40 -16.25 17.38
C GLY A 152 -6.31 -17.23 16.93
N GLU A 153 -5.53 -16.94 15.89
CA GLU A 153 -4.60 -17.92 15.31
C GLU A 153 -3.21 -17.37 14.95
N LEU A 154 -2.91 -16.15 15.32
CA LEU A 154 -1.54 -15.62 15.25
C LEU A 154 -0.83 -15.89 16.58
N SER A 155 -0.53 -17.15 16.86
CA SER A 155 0.79 -17.39 17.43
C SER A 155 1.78 -17.06 16.30
N GLY A 156 2.48 -15.92 16.37
CA GLY A 156 3.43 -15.45 15.36
C GLY A 156 4.50 -16.48 14.95
N ALA A 157 4.56 -17.59 15.67
CA ALA A 157 5.43 -18.73 15.42
C ALA A 157 5.07 -19.57 14.19
N THR A 158 3.80 -19.60 13.72
CA THR A 158 3.40 -20.57 12.68
C THR A 158 3.49 -19.98 11.26
N GLU A 159 3.21 -18.71 11.08
CA GLU A 159 3.37 -18.04 9.77
C GLU A 159 4.83 -17.59 9.54
N VAL A 160 5.47 -17.11 10.57
CA VAL A 160 6.90 -16.84 10.59
C VAL A 160 7.70 -18.14 10.35
N ALA A 161 7.29 -19.28 10.90
CA ALA A 161 7.91 -20.58 10.60
C ALA A 161 7.73 -21.03 9.14
N ARG A 162 6.60 -20.72 8.48
CA ARG A 162 6.44 -20.93 7.03
C ARG A 162 7.32 -19.97 6.22
N PHE A 163 7.46 -18.73 6.65
CA PHE A 163 8.37 -17.77 6.05
C PHE A 163 9.84 -18.18 6.23
N GLN A 164 10.25 -18.66 7.42
CA GLN A 164 11.60 -19.19 7.70
C GLN A 164 11.95 -20.40 6.85
N SER A 165 11.02 -21.34 6.66
CA SER A 165 11.28 -22.51 5.79
C SER A 165 11.51 -22.09 4.32
N SER A 166 10.95 -20.97 3.89
CA SER A 166 11.17 -20.40 2.56
C SER A 166 12.46 -19.58 2.45
N LEU A 167 12.92 -18.95 3.53
CA LEU A 167 14.17 -18.17 3.56
C LEU A 167 15.40 -19.08 3.66
N SER A 168 15.34 -20.15 4.46
CA SER A 168 16.48 -21.08 4.65
C SER A 168 16.82 -21.93 3.42
N GLN A 169 15.93 -22.04 2.44
CA GLN A 169 16.12 -22.76 1.18
C GLN A 169 16.68 -21.90 0.05
N TRP A 170 16.87 -20.59 0.26
CA TRP A 170 17.38 -19.70 -0.77
C TRP A 170 18.91 -19.56 -0.71
N ASN A 171 19.59 -20.13 -1.71
CA ASN A 171 21.03 -19.98 -1.93
C ASN A 171 21.26 -19.29 -3.30
N PRO A 172 21.77 -18.04 -3.34
CA PRO A 172 21.88 -17.25 -4.58
C PRO A 172 22.89 -17.77 -5.60
N THR A 173 23.61 -18.86 -5.30
CA THR A 173 24.69 -19.39 -6.16
C THR A 173 24.34 -20.64 -6.96
N GLN A 174 23.08 -21.12 -6.94
CA GLN A 174 22.68 -22.30 -7.71
C GLN A 174 21.52 -22.02 -8.67
N SER A 175 21.80 -21.32 -9.75
CA SER A 175 20.99 -21.36 -10.96
C SER A 175 21.76 -22.05 -12.08
N SER A 176 21.72 -23.37 -12.13
CA SER A 176 22.11 -24.12 -13.31
C SER A 176 20.85 -24.50 -14.13
N PRO A 177 20.87 -24.31 -15.43
CA PRO A 177 19.70 -24.60 -16.27
C PRO A 177 19.55 -26.12 -16.43
N THR A 178 18.48 -26.69 -15.92
CA THR A 178 18.08 -28.05 -16.22
C THR A 178 17.62 -28.13 -17.68
N GLN A 179 18.40 -28.82 -18.49
CA GLN A 179 18.07 -29.19 -19.86
C GLN A 179 16.76 -30.01 -19.87
N ARG A 180 15.73 -29.47 -20.49
CA ARG A 180 14.54 -30.24 -20.89
C ARG A 180 14.76 -30.82 -22.28
N THR A 181 14.74 -32.14 -22.38
CA THR A 181 14.69 -32.90 -23.63
C THR A 181 13.43 -32.57 -24.41
N PRO A 182 13.48 -32.38 -25.75
CA PRO A 182 12.29 -32.05 -26.53
C PRO A 182 11.46 -33.35 -26.75
N ILE A 183 10.19 -33.30 -26.36
CA ILE A 183 9.19 -34.27 -26.82
C ILE A 183 8.59 -33.73 -28.11
N GLN A 184 8.80 -34.47 -29.22
CA GLN A 184 8.17 -34.21 -30.52
C GLN A 184 6.72 -34.65 -30.49
N GLY A 185 5.82 -33.88 -31.10
CA GLY A 185 4.46 -34.29 -31.49
C GLY A 185 3.42 -33.22 -31.11
N GLY A 186 3.10 -32.30 -32.05
CA GLY A 186 2.06 -31.28 -31.92
C GLY A 186 0.65 -31.88 -31.88
N PRO A 187 -0.41 -31.13 -31.66
CA PRO A 187 -0.91 -30.13 -32.60
C PRO A 187 -1.29 -28.76 -31.97
N ASP A 188 -1.42 -27.81 -32.84
CA ASP A 188 -2.13 -26.55 -32.75
C ASP A 188 -1.86 -25.63 -31.55
N GLN A 189 -1.02 -24.61 -31.81
CA GLN A 189 -0.67 -23.51 -30.90
C GLN A 189 -1.77 -22.42 -30.87
N SER A 190 -3.00 -22.74 -30.51
CA SER A 190 -4.06 -21.76 -30.32
C SER A 190 -4.65 -21.69 -28.91
N ASP A 191 -4.19 -22.55 -27.99
CA ASP A 191 -4.46 -22.40 -26.55
C ASP A 191 -3.29 -21.73 -25.83
N VAL A 192 -2.99 -20.47 -26.18
CA VAL A 192 -2.32 -19.57 -25.28
C VAL A 192 -3.33 -19.31 -24.17
N LEU A 193 -3.21 -20.06 -23.06
CA LEU A 193 -3.84 -19.76 -21.80
C LEU A 193 -3.80 -18.23 -21.62
N GLN A 194 -4.94 -17.56 -21.69
CA GLN A 194 -5.05 -16.12 -21.43
C GLN A 194 -4.59 -15.90 -20.00
N SER A 195 -3.30 -15.65 -19.81
CA SER A 195 -2.75 -15.35 -18.50
C SER A 195 -3.44 -14.11 -17.95
N HIS A 196 -4.12 -14.27 -16.84
CA HIS A 196 -4.86 -13.18 -16.20
C HIS A 196 -3.87 -12.05 -15.86
N SER A 197 -4.09 -10.88 -16.43
CA SER A 197 -3.23 -9.72 -16.20
C SER A 197 -3.84 -8.83 -15.13
N THR A 198 -3.06 -8.46 -14.11
CA THR A 198 -3.54 -7.68 -12.97
C THR A 198 -2.61 -6.50 -12.70
N ILE A 199 -3.18 -5.35 -12.40
CA ILE A 199 -2.49 -4.21 -11.78
C ILE A 199 -2.96 -4.16 -10.33
N VAL A 200 -2.08 -4.43 -9.38
CA VAL A 200 -2.33 -4.22 -7.96
C VAL A 200 -1.94 -2.78 -7.62
N PHE A 201 -2.83 -2.05 -7.01
CA PHE A 201 -2.63 -0.64 -6.66
C PHE A 201 -2.94 -0.39 -5.19
N GLY A 202 -1.99 0.18 -4.48
CA GLY A 202 -2.16 0.66 -3.09
C GLY A 202 -1.73 2.11 -2.99
N ASN A 203 -2.59 2.96 -2.44
CA ASN A 203 -2.30 4.36 -2.15
C ASN A 203 -2.65 4.67 -0.71
N GLU A 204 -1.67 5.10 0.08
CA GLU A 204 -1.84 5.33 1.52
C GLU A 204 -2.50 4.10 2.18
N PHE A 205 -1.86 2.95 2.01
CA PHE A 205 -2.34 1.67 2.47
C PHE A 205 -1.36 0.97 3.40
N PHE A 206 -0.07 0.97 3.03
CA PHE A 206 0.96 0.27 3.80
C PHE A 206 1.40 1.04 5.05
N ASP A 207 1.20 2.34 5.11
CA ASP A 207 1.48 3.20 6.26
C ASP A 207 0.64 2.86 7.49
N ALA A 208 -0.58 2.34 7.27
CA ALA A 208 -1.49 1.88 8.33
C ALA A 208 -1.27 0.42 8.75
N MET A 209 -0.34 -0.31 8.12
CA MET A 209 -0.03 -1.69 8.51
C MET A 209 0.65 -1.76 9.87
N PRO A 210 0.28 -2.71 10.74
CA PRO A 210 0.87 -2.89 12.06
C PRO A 210 2.40 -3.00 12.00
N VAL A 211 3.08 -2.28 12.91
CA VAL A 211 4.54 -2.24 12.99
C VAL A 211 5.04 -2.71 14.36
N GLU A 212 6.21 -3.35 14.40
CA GLU A 212 7.02 -3.45 15.58
C GLU A 212 7.94 -2.23 15.67
N ILE A 213 8.22 -1.78 16.90
CA ILE A 213 9.15 -0.69 17.16
C ILE A 213 10.40 -1.27 17.81
N ILE A 214 11.53 -1.08 17.14
CA ILE A 214 12.82 -1.58 17.59
C ILE A 214 13.68 -0.39 18.03
N SER A 215 14.39 -0.58 19.14
CA SER A 215 15.41 0.35 19.65
C SER A 215 16.66 -0.43 20.03
N ARG A 216 17.68 0.27 20.54
CA ARG A 216 18.86 -0.38 21.10
C ARG A 216 18.55 -1.24 22.33
N GLU A 217 17.48 -0.91 23.05
CA GLU A 217 17.01 -1.64 24.23
C GLU A 217 16.28 -2.94 23.84
N GLY A 218 15.93 -3.11 22.57
CA GLY A 218 15.21 -4.26 22.04
C GLY A 218 13.89 -3.89 21.35
N SER A 219 12.93 -4.77 21.46
CA SER A 219 11.60 -4.68 20.86
C SER A 219 10.59 -4.11 21.85
N LEU A 220 9.79 -3.13 21.42
CA LEU A 220 8.80 -2.46 22.25
C LEU A 220 7.61 -3.38 22.54
N ARG A 221 7.20 -3.39 23.81
CA ARG A 221 5.96 -4.01 24.28
C ARG A 221 5.15 -3.00 25.08
N ILE A 222 3.85 -3.13 25.00
CA ILE A 222 2.90 -2.28 25.72
C ILE A 222 2.39 -3.04 26.94
N ASP A 223 2.58 -2.44 28.10
CA ASP A 223 2.14 -2.93 29.40
C ASP A 223 1.12 -1.96 30.04
N VAL A 224 0.47 -2.36 31.11
CA VAL A 224 -0.44 -1.51 31.91
C VAL A 224 0.08 -1.36 33.32
N ARG A 225 0.34 -0.13 33.75
CA ARG A 225 0.71 0.21 35.14
C ARG A 225 -0.12 1.36 35.65
N ASN A 226 -0.75 1.19 36.81
CA ASN A 226 -1.62 2.19 37.44
C ASN A 226 -2.70 2.73 36.48
N GLY A 227 -3.31 1.84 35.67
CA GLY A 227 -4.33 2.19 34.68
C GLY A 227 -3.81 3.06 33.53
N ARG A 228 -2.52 3.03 33.21
CA ARG A 228 -1.92 3.71 32.05
C ARG A 228 -1.11 2.73 31.21
N PHE A 229 -1.20 2.85 29.90
CA PHE A 229 -0.29 2.16 29.00
C PHE A 229 1.13 2.69 29.19
N VAL A 230 2.08 1.78 29.30
CA VAL A 230 3.50 2.07 29.47
C VAL A 230 4.32 1.23 28.53
N GLU A 231 5.41 1.81 28.04
CA GLU A 231 6.37 1.12 27.20
C GLU A 231 7.28 0.24 28.05
N THR A 232 7.49 -0.99 27.59
CA THR A 232 8.51 -1.91 28.13
C THR A 232 9.31 -2.50 26.97
N TRP A 233 10.51 -3.00 27.25
CA TRP A 233 11.41 -3.51 26.23
C TRP A 233 11.76 -4.97 26.52
N VAL A 234 11.79 -5.78 25.46
CA VAL A 234 12.26 -7.17 25.49
C VAL A 234 13.38 -7.33 24.46
N SER A 235 14.21 -8.35 24.58
CA SER A 235 15.22 -8.63 23.57
C SER A 235 14.57 -8.80 22.18
N SER A 236 15.15 -8.17 21.17
CA SER A 236 14.71 -8.35 19.79
C SER A 236 14.84 -9.80 19.34
N SER A 237 13.88 -10.26 18.55
CA SER A 237 13.91 -11.59 17.96
C SER A 237 14.97 -11.69 16.85
N ALA A 238 15.33 -12.91 16.46
CA ALA A 238 16.24 -13.13 15.34
C ALA A 238 15.66 -12.58 14.02
N GLU A 239 14.34 -12.65 13.84
CA GLU A 239 13.63 -12.15 12.66
C GLU A 239 13.63 -10.63 12.58
N GLU A 240 13.43 -9.96 13.72
CA GLU A 240 13.52 -8.51 13.82
C GLU A 240 14.94 -8.02 13.47
N LEU A 241 15.97 -8.70 14.00
CA LEU A 241 17.34 -8.39 13.67
C LEU A 241 17.68 -8.66 12.20
N GLU A 242 17.21 -9.76 11.63
CA GLU A 242 17.36 -10.07 10.20
C GLU A 242 16.66 -9.02 9.32
N PHE A 243 15.49 -8.53 9.71
CA PHE A 243 14.82 -7.43 8.99
C PHE A 243 15.68 -6.17 8.98
N LEU A 244 16.24 -5.79 10.12
CA LEU A 244 17.12 -4.63 10.21
C LEU A 244 18.37 -4.80 9.33
N ASP A 245 19.02 -5.96 9.39
CA ASP A 245 20.19 -6.27 8.57
C ASP A 245 19.91 -6.13 7.06
N ARG A 246 18.76 -6.60 6.62
CA ARG A 246 18.44 -6.66 5.20
C ARG A 246 17.83 -5.37 4.65
N TYR A 247 16.91 -4.77 5.39
CA TYR A 247 16.00 -3.77 4.84
C TYR A 247 16.06 -2.42 5.54
N SER A 248 16.72 -2.31 6.69
CA SER A 248 16.72 -1.10 7.51
C SER A 248 18.10 -0.82 8.09
N ILE A 249 18.13 -0.10 9.20
CA ILE A 249 19.33 0.19 9.99
C ILE A 249 19.16 -0.34 11.42
N HIS A 250 20.26 -0.61 12.10
CA HIS A 250 20.26 -0.84 13.53
C HIS A 250 20.18 0.52 14.25
N PRO A 251 19.19 0.73 15.13
CA PRO A 251 19.04 2.00 15.82
C PRO A 251 20.15 2.25 16.83
N ASP A 252 20.66 3.47 16.88
CA ASP A 252 21.56 3.96 17.92
C ASP A 252 20.80 4.29 19.22
N ALA A 253 21.54 4.68 20.28
CA ALA A 253 20.93 5.04 21.55
C ALA A 253 19.94 6.20 21.39
N GLY A 254 18.70 5.99 21.83
CA GLY A 254 17.62 6.96 21.72
C GLY A 254 16.92 7.02 20.37
N GLU A 255 17.29 6.15 19.44
CA GLU A 255 16.61 5.96 18.16
C GLU A 255 15.55 4.88 18.24
N ARG A 256 14.58 4.96 17.33
CA ARG A 256 13.53 3.95 17.12
C ARG A 256 13.37 3.71 15.63
N VAL A 257 13.15 2.46 15.25
CA VAL A 257 12.89 2.02 13.87
C VAL A 257 11.62 1.20 13.86
N GLU A 258 10.71 1.53 12.98
CA GLU A 258 9.51 0.76 12.72
C GLU A 258 9.80 -0.32 11.67
N ILE A 259 9.36 -1.55 11.93
CA ILE A 259 9.41 -2.66 10.99
C ILE A 259 8.03 -3.29 10.87
N SER A 260 7.57 -3.58 9.65
CA SER A 260 6.25 -4.15 9.42
C SER A 260 6.34 -5.54 8.78
N PHE A 261 6.13 -6.57 9.57
CA PHE A 261 5.95 -7.93 9.05
C PHE A 261 4.58 -8.08 8.34
N ALA A 262 3.59 -7.29 8.77
CA ALA A 262 2.28 -7.25 8.11
C ALA A 262 2.39 -6.75 6.67
N SER A 263 3.18 -5.71 6.41
CA SER A 263 3.44 -5.20 5.05
C SER A 263 4.16 -6.23 4.19
N ILE A 264 5.13 -6.97 4.77
CA ILE A 264 5.84 -8.05 4.09
C ILE A 264 4.87 -9.16 3.67
N ALA A 265 4.03 -9.63 4.59
CA ALA A 265 3.08 -10.69 4.33
C ALA A 265 2.06 -10.29 3.27
N HIS A 266 1.48 -9.08 3.41
CA HIS A 266 0.50 -8.57 2.45
C HIS A 266 1.10 -8.36 1.05
N MET A 267 2.30 -7.78 0.96
CA MET A 267 3.01 -7.66 -0.33
C MET A 267 3.28 -9.02 -0.96
N ALA A 268 3.62 -10.05 -0.18
CA ALA A 268 3.85 -11.39 -0.69
C ALA A 268 2.56 -12.04 -1.27
N GLU A 269 1.41 -11.80 -0.62
CA GLU A 269 0.10 -12.25 -1.11
C GLU A 269 -0.25 -11.57 -2.44
N GLU A 270 -0.11 -10.25 -2.51
CA GLU A 270 -0.42 -9.49 -3.72
C GLU A 270 0.57 -9.76 -4.86
N ALA A 271 1.82 -10.10 -4.55
CA ALA A 271 2.83 -10.51 -5.53
C ALA A 271 2.63 -11.93 -6.08
N ALA A 272 1.61 -12.66 -5.64
CA ALA A 272 1.27 -13.98 -6.19
C ALA A 272 0.62 -13.92 -7.58
N ILE A 273 0.29 -12.74 -8.12
CA ILE A 273 -0.24 -12.61 -9.49
C ILE A 273 0.73 -13.20 -10.53
N GLU A 274 0.17 -13.76 -11.60
CA GLU A 274 0.98 -14.41 -12.64
C GLU A 274 1.67 -13.40 -13.55
N ARG A 275 0.97 -12.31 -13.90
CA ARG A 275 1.43 -11.29 -14.84
C ARG A 275 0.80 -9.95 -14.55
N GLY A 276 1.57 -8.86 -14.65
CA GLY A 276 1.05 -7.51 -14.45
C GLY A 276 1.99 -6.58 -13.74
N PHE A 277 1.42 -5.68 -12.95
CA PHE A 277 2.14 -4.63 -12.22
C PHE A 277 1.73 -4.60 -10.75
N LEU A 278 2.69 -4.21 -9.90
CA LEU A 278 2.47 -3.72 -8.54
C LEU A 278 2.79 -2.23 -8.54
N VAL A 279 1.88 -1.41 -8.04
CA VAL A 279 2.03 0.04 -7.91
C VAL A 279 1.66 0.44 -6.50
N VAL A 280 2.63 0.92 -5.73
CA VAL A 280 2.43 1.40 -4.37
C VAL A 280 2.82 2.87 -4.31
N ILE A 281 1.91 3.70 -3.82
CA ILE A 281 2.13 5.13 -3.58
C ILE A 281 1.88 5.38 -2.10
N ASP A 282 2.94 5.73 -1.37
CA ASP A 282 2.85 5.94 0.06
C ASP A 282 3.97 6.88 0.53
N TYR A 283 3.85 7.43 1.73
CA TYR A 283 4.98 8.13 2.33
C TYR A 283 5.89 7.14 3.04
N GLY A 284 7.18 7.35 2.89
CA GLY A 284 8.16 6.40 3.38
C GLY A 284 9.57 6.70 2.90
N TYR A 285 10.40 5.69 2.94
CA TYR A 285 11.83 5.82 2.64
C TYR A 285 12.41 4.55 2.02
N ALA A 286 13.53 4.70 1.33
CA ALA A 286 14.45 3.61 1.03
C ALA A 286 15.51 3.49 2.14
N ARG A 287 16.14 2.31 2.26
CA ARG A 287 17.17 2.05 3.29
C ARG A 287 18.32 3.06 3.28
N ASP A 288 18.74 3.50 2.12
CA ASP A 288 19.84 4.45 1.94
C ASP A 288 19.47 5.88 2.37
N GLU A 289 18.20 6.17 2.54
CA GLU A 289 17.68 7.44 3.09
C GLU A 289 17.65 7.44 4.62
N GLN A 290 17.70 6.25 5.25
CA GLN A 290 17.82 6.13 6.70
C GLN A 290 19.27 6.39 7.15
N LEU A 291 19.47 7.42 7.93
CA LEU A 291 20.79 7.76 8.48
C LEU A 291 20.83 7.40 9.96
N ALA A 292 21.71 6.46 10.34
CA ALA A 292 22.00 6.16 11.74
C ALA A 292 22.39 7.45 12.50
N GLY A 293 21.96 7.59 13.74
CA GLY A 293 22.14 8.79 14.54
C GLY A 293 21.16 9.92 14.25
N ARG A 294 20.22 9.75 13.31
CA ARG A 294 19.19 10.74 12.94
C ARG A 294 17.78 10.19 12.87
N HIS A 295 17.62 8.89 12.98
CA HIS A 295 16.32 8.22 12.86
C HIS A 295 15.62 8.14 14.21
N ARG A 296 14.62 9.01 14.42
CA ARG A 296 13.86 9.08 15.69
C ARG A 296 12.53 8.33 15.67
N GLY A 297 12.32 7.50 14.64
CA GLY A 297 11.03 6.89 14.34
C GLY A 297 10.15 7.78 13.47
N THR A 298 9.17 7.15 12.85
CA THR A 298 8.25 7.78 11.89
C THR A 298 6.80 7.69 12.33
N LEU A 299 6.55 7.04 13.48
CA LEU A 299 5.21 6.82 14.00
C LEU A 299 4.47 8.15 14.21
N LYS A 300 3.25 8.22 13.68
CA LYS A 300 2.35 9.36 13.81
C LYS A 300 1.03 8.88 14.40
N ALA A 301 0.42 9.69 15.25
CA ALA A 301 -0.94 9.50 15.72
C ALA A 301 -1.74 10.77 15.44
N ILE A 302 -2.79 10.67 14.64
CA ILE A 302 -3.57 11.81 14.16
C ILE A 302 -4.98 11.70 14.71
N ARG A 303 -5.48 12.81 15.26
CA ARG A 303 -6.84 12.95 15.74
C ARG A 303 -7.34 14.36 15.50
N GLN A 304 -8.52 14.53 14.90
CA GLN A 304 -9.15 15.82 14.62
C GLN A 304 -8.19 16.82 13.94
N HIS A 305 -7.52 16.37 12.88
CA HIS A 305 -6.49 17.13 12.12
C HIS A 305 -5.29 17.59 12.94
N SER A 306 -5.09 17.07 14.14
CA SER A 306 -3.96 17.39 15.00
C SER A 306 -3.09 16.17 15.20
N MET A 307 -1.79 16.33 14.97
CA MET A 307 -0.81 15.30 15.34
C MET A 307 -0.68 15.25 16.86
N SER A 308 -0.86 14.06 17.44
CA SER A 308 -0.50 13.74 18.81
C SER A 308 0.83 13.01 18.82
N ALA A 309 1.70 13.36 19.76
CA ALA A 309 2.93 12.60 19.99
C ALA A 309 2.69 11.30 20.78
N ASN A 310 1.46 11.07 21.25
CA ASN A 310 1.13 9.96 22.15
C ASN A 310 0.05 9.05 21.54
N PRO A 311 0.43 7.89 20.97
CA PRO A 311 -0.52 6.95 20.39
C PRO A 311 -1.40 6.25 21.44
N TYR A 312 -1.04 6.37 22.75
CA TYR A 312 -1.74 5.70 23.85
C TYR A 312 -2.87 6.53 24.46
N GLU A 313 -3.04 7.77 24.02
CA GLU A 313 -3.99 8.70 24.63
C GLU A 313 -5.44 8.31 24.36
N ALA A 314 -5.75 7.93 23.13
CA ALA A 314 -7.11 7.64 22.68
C ALA A 314 -7.19 6.41 21.76
N PRO A 315 -7.02 5.17 22.30
CA PRO A 315 -7.10 3.95 21.51
C PRO A 315 -8.41 3.84 20.72
N GLY A 316 -8.30 3.58 19.41
CA GLY A 316 -9.43 3.50 18.50
C GLY A 316 -10.03 4.85 18.07
N GLU A 317 -9.45 5.98 18.48
CA GLU A 317 -9.88 7.31 18.07
C GLU A 317 -8.76 8.13 17.40
N GLN A 318 -7.60 7.53 17.23
CA GLN A 318 -6.45 8.08 16.54
C GLN A 318 -6.13 7.20 15.34
N ASP A 319 -5.83 7.83 14.22
CA ASP A 319 -5.16 7.15 13.12
C ASP A 319 -3.69 7.01 13.48
N ILE A 320 -3.18 5.79 13.49
CA ILE A 320 -1.79 5.49 13.83
C ILE A 320 -1.13 5.00 12.56
N THR A 321 -0.11 5.73 12.09
CA THR A 321 0.60 5.40 10.86
C THR A 321 2.11 5.43 11.07
N ALA A 322 2.85 4.72 10.21
CA ALA A 322 4.31 4.73 10.16
C ALA A 322 4.77 4.83 8.70
N ASP A 323 5.93 5.45 8.47
CA ASP A 323 6.47 5.56 7.12
C ASP A 323 6.83 4.17 6.57
N VAL A 324 6.50 3.95 5.30
CA VAL A 324 6.66 2.66 4.61
C VAL A 324 8.12 2.41 4.25
N ASN A 325 8.62 1.22 4.56
CA ASN A 325 9.95 0.76 4.13
C ASN A 325 9.88 0.18 2.71
N PHE A 326 10.14 1.02 1.70
CA PHE A 326 10.08 0.62 0.29
C PHE A 326 11.17 -0.39 -0.11
N THR A 327 12.31 -0.42 0.59
CA THR A 327 13.34 -1.45 0.36
C THR A 327 12.82 -2.84 0.69
N ALA A 328 12.06 -2.98 1.78
CA ALA A 328 11.46 -4.24 2.16
C ALA A 328 10.38 -4.68 1.14
N LEU A 329 9.48 -3.77 0.76
CA LEU A 329 8.42 -4.07 -0.23
C LEU A 329 9.01 -4.47 -1.59
N ALA A 330 10.04 -3.75 -2.06
CA ALA A 330 10.74 -4.04 -3.30
C ALA A 330 11.37 -5.44 -3.28
N ALA A 331 12.09 -5.77 -2.19
CA ALA A 331 12.73 -7.07 -2.04
C ALA A 331 11.73 -8.24 -2.04
N ILE A 332 10.53 -8.06 -1.47
CA ILE A 332 9.48 -9.07 -1.53
C ILE A 332 8.91 -9.21 -2.95
N ALA A 333 8.66 -8.11 -3.65
CA ALA A 333 8.24 -8.16 -5.04
C ALA A 333 9.27 -8.92 -5.91
N GLU A 334 10.57 -8.61 -5.77
CA GLU A 334 11.66 -9.30 -6.48
C GLU A 334 11.70 -10.79 -6.17
N LYS A 335 11.54 -11.18 -4.90
CA LYS A 335 11.47 -12.58 -4.48
C LYS A 335 10.34 -13.36 -5.18
N HIS A 336 9.25 -12.68 -5.51
CA HIS A 336 8.10 -13.26 -6.24
C HIS A 336 8.22 -13.11 -7.76
N GLY A 337 9.40 -12.74 -8.27
CA GLY A 337 9.71 -12.71 -9.71
C GLY A 337 9.32 -11.40 -10.39
N PHE A 338 9.03 -10.35 -9.65
CA PHE A 338 8.86 -9.02 -10.22
C PHE A 338 10.19 -8.35 -10.53
N GLN A 339 10.17 -7.54 -11.56
CA GLN A 339 11.25 -6.60 -11.90
C GLN A 339 10.87 -5.24 -11.34
N VAL A 340 11.56 -4.84 -10.27
CA VAL A 340 11.33 -3.57 -9.59
C VAL A 340 12.00 -2.43 -10.39
N GLN A 341 11.26 -1.35 -10.61
CA GLN A 341 11.80 -0.12 -11.20
C GLN A 341 12.44 0.76 -10.13
N LYS A 342 13.25 1.74 -10.56
CA LYS A 342 13.82 2.72 -9.63
C LYS A 342 12.70 3.38 -8.82
N LEU A 343 12.85 3.43 -7.49
CA LEU A 343 11.96 4.19 -6.62
C LEU A 343 12.04 5.68 -7.00
N ILE A 344 10.88 6.30 -7.15
CA ILE A 344 10.76 7.72 -7.52
C ILE A 344 9.80 8.42 -6.59
N THR A 345 9.84 9.76 -6.55
CA THR A 345 8.86 10.54 -5.79
C THR A 345 7.52 10.62 -6.54
N GLN A 346 6.44 10.88 -5.82
CA GLN A 346 5.13 11.14 -6.44
C GLN A 346 5.19 12.31 -7.41
N SER A 347 5.97 13.34 -7.07
CA SER A 347 6.24 14.48 -7.96
C SER A 347 6.76 14.02 -9.30
N GLN A 348 7.84 13.23 -9.32
CA GLN A 348 8.44 12.71 -10.55
C GLN A 348 7.45 11.87 -11.36
N CYS A 349 6.69 10.99 -10.68
CA CYS A 349 5.71 10.15 -11.33
C CYS A 349 4.60 10.97 -12.00
N LEU A 350 3.93 11.85 -11.25
CA LEU A 350 2.81 12.62 -11.77
C LEU A 350 3.23 13.65 -12.82
N LEU A 351 4.44 14.23 -12.70
CA LEU A 351 4.99 15.11 -13.72
C LEU A 351 5.27 14.32 -15.01
N GLY A 352 5.90 13.14 -14.94
CA GLY A 352 6.15 12.31 -16.11
C GLY A 352 4.85 11.91 -16.84
N ILE A 353 3.83 11.51 -16.11
CA ILE A 353 2.50 11.20 -16.68
C ILE A 353 1.86 12.45 -17.31
N GLY A 354 1.93 13.58 -16.60
CA GLY A 354 1.30 14.82 -17.05
C GLY A 354 1.97 15.44 -18.28
N GLU A 355 3.28 15.40 -18.37
CA GLU A 355 4.05 15.92 -19.50
C GLU A 355 3.71 15.18 -20.80
N ALA A 356 3.42 13.88 -20.74
CA ALA A 356 3.07 13.06 -21.89
C ALA A 356 1.89 13.63 -22.71
N ASN A 357 0.98 14.40 -22.09
CA ASN A 357 -0.15 15.05 -22.75
C ASN A 357 -0.32 16.54 -22.36
N GLN A 358 0.75 17.18 -21.88
CA GLN A 358 0.73 18.58 -21.44
C GLN A 358 -0.35 18.86 -20.37
N PHE A 359 -0.55 17.91 -19.47
CA PHE A 359 -1.58 17.94 -18.41
C PHE A 359 -3.01 18.09 -18.93
N GLY A 360 -3.28 17.71 -20.18
CA GLY A 360 -4.59 17.79 -20.79
C GLY A 360 -5.68 17.12 -19.95
N ASP A 361 -5.40 15.93 -19.39
CA ASP A 361 -6.38 15.20 -18.56
C ASP A 361 -6.77 15.97 -17.29
N ALA A 362 -5.83 16.71 -16.69
CA ALA A 362 -6.11 17.50 -15.50
C ALA A 362 -7.08 18.65 -15.77
N PHE A 363 -6.95 19.31 -16.92
CA PHE A 363 -7.64 20.56 -17.22
C PHE A 363 -8.80 20.44 -18.20
N GLU A 364 -9.12 19.25 -18.72
CA GLU A 364 -10.09 19.05 -19.79
C GLU A 364 -11.49 19.59 -19.48
N ASP A 365 -11.97 19.38 -18.26
CA ASP A 365 -13.32 19.79 -17.86
C ASP A 365 -13.39 21.26 -17.40
N CYS A 366 -12.23 21.95 -17.35
CA CYS A 366 -12.17 23.34 -16.91
C CYS A 366 -12.65 24.30 -18.00
N ARG A 367 -13.86 24.80 -17.86
CA ARG A 367 -14.44 25.79 -18.77
C ARG A 367 -14.17 27.23 -18.34
N LEU A 368 -14.04 27.47 -17.04
CA LEU A 368 -13.86 28.79 -16.46
C LEU A 368 -12.43 28.97 -15.93
N PRO A 369 -11.89 30.22 -15.95
CA PRO A 369 -10.56 30.50 -15.38
C PRO A 369 -10.43 30.10 -13.92
N GLN A 370 -11.48 30.25 -13.12
CA GLN A 370 -11.51 29.86 -11.71
C GLN A 370 -11.36 28.34 -11.51
N GLU A 371 -11.98 27.53 -12.37
CA GLU A 371 -11.86 26.08 -12.36
C GLU A 371 -10.42 25.67 -12.68
N ARG A 372 -9.82 26.30 -13.71
CA ARG A 372 -8.41 26.08 -14.03
C ARG A 372 -7.48 26.44 -12.89
N ALA A 373 -7.71 27.59 -12.22
CA ALA A 373 -6.92 28.02 -11.07
C ALA A 373 -7.04 27.02 -9.91
N LYS A 374 -8.23 26.49 -9.65
CA LYS A 374 -8.46 25.47 -8.62
C LYS A 374 -7.70 24.18 -8.94
N VAL A 375 -7.82 23.67 -10.17
CA VAL A 375 -7.10 22.46 -10.61
C VAL A 375 -5.59 22.67 -10.56
N ALA A 376 -5.08 23.85 -10.96
CA ALA A 376 -3.66 24.17 -10.86
C ALA A 376 -3.14 24.15 -9.41
N LEU A 377 -3.92 24.64 -8.44
CA LEU A 377 -3.58 24.58 -7.02
C LEU A 377 -3.56 23.14 -6.51
N GLN A 378 -4.50 22.31 -6.94
CA GLN A 378 -4.55 20.90 -6.57
C GLN A 378 -3.38 20.12 -7.15
N LEU A 379 -3.08 20.33 -8.45
CA LEU A 379 -1.91 19.73 -9.08
C LEU A 379 -0.62 20.18 -8.37
N LYS A 380 -0.50 21.49 -8.06
CA LYS A 380 0.62 22.02 -7.29
C LYS A 380 0.77 21.28 -5.95
N HIS A 381 -0.32 21.04 -5.21
CA HIS A 381 -0.26 20.30 -3.94
C HIS A 381 0.24 18.87 -4.12
N LEU A 382 -0.17 18.19 -5.19
CA LEU A 382 0.25 16.82 -5.48
C LEU A 382 1.72 16.69 -5.88
N VAL A 383 2.32 17.73 -6.53
CA VAL A 383 3.65 17.60 -7.15
C VAL A 383 4.73 18.48 -6.51
N THR A 384 4.43 19.32 -5.52
CA THR A 384 5.48 20.17 -4.91
C THR A 384 5.94 19.63 -3.56
N PRO A 385 7.19 19.97 -3.14
CA PRO A 385 7.70 19.60 -1.81
C PRO A 385 6.88 20.14 -0.64
N ALA A 386 6.25 21.31 -0.82
CA ALA A 386 5.37 21.91 0.20
C ALA A 386 4.00 21.20 0.32
N GLY A 387 3.71 20.29 -0.57
CA GLY A 387 2.53 19.41 -0.55
C GLY A 387 2.95 17.97 -0.34
N MET A 388 2.45 17.08 -1.20
CA MET A 388 2.66 15.62 -1.11
C MET A 388 3.79 15.12 -2.04
N GLY A 389 4.33 15.97 -2.91
CA GLY A 389 5.15 15.53 -4.04
C GLY A 389 6.43 14.81 -3.68
N GLU A 390 7.14 15.24 -2.64
CA GLU A 390 8.46 14.69 -2.27
C GLU A 390 8.39 13.72 -1.07
N SER A 391 7.37 13.84 -0.22
CA SER A 391 7.19 12.94 0.93
C SER A 391 6.62 11.58 0.55
N PHE A 392 5.95 11.49 -0.61
CA PHE A 392 5.40 10.26 -1.14
C PHE A 392 6.35 9.65 -2.17
N HIS A 393 6.52 8.34 -2.07
CA HIS A 393 7.27 7.53 -3.01
C HIS A 393 6.35 6.65 -3.84
N VAL A 394 6.81 6.30 -5.04
CA VAL A 394 6.11 5.43 -5.98
C VAL A 394 7.00 4.23 -6.29
N LEU A 395 6.57 3.06 -5.85
CA LEU A 395 7.13 1.77 -6.21
C LEU A 395 6.33 1.21 -7.39
N VAL A 396 7.02 0.93 -8.49
CA VAL A 396 6.46 0.22 -9.64
C VAL A 396 7.28 -1.05 -9.85
N ALA A 397 6.61 -2.19 -9.89
CA ALA A 397 7.21 -3.46 -10.22
C ALA A 397 6.39 -4.18 -11.28
N SER A 398 7.03 -4.93 -12.18
CA SER A 398 6.37 -5.64 -13.27
C SER A 398 6.75 -7.11 -13.35
N LYS A 399 5.81 -7.97 -13.75
CA LYS A 399 6.00 -9.41 -13.91
C LYS A 399 5.42 -9.88 -15.24
N GLY A 400 6.18 -10.68 -15.98
CA GLY A 400 5.76 -11.14 -17.30
C GLY A 400 5.67 -10.05 -18.37
N VAL A 401 6.46 -8.98 -18.20
CA VAL A 401 6.53 -7.80 -19.08
C VAL A 401 7.97 -7.56 -19.49
N ASP A 402 8.17 -7.09 -20.71
CA ASP A 402 9.49 -6.65 -21.18
C ASP A 402 9.99 -5.46 -20.35
N ILE A 403 11.19 -5.57 -19.79
CA ILE A 403 11.77 -4.57 -18.88
C ILE A 403 11.94 -3.20 -19.54
N ALA A 404 12.29 -3.17 -20.83
CA ALA A 404 12.49 -1.90 -21.55
C ALA A 404 11.14 -1.18 -21.74
N LYS A 405 10.07 -1.95 -22.02
CA LYS A 405 8.71 -1.39 -22.09
C LYS A 405 8.20 -0.90 -20.73
N ALA A 406 8.42 -1.69 -19.67
CA ALA A 406 8.05 -1.29 -18.32
C ALA A 406 8.80 -0.02 -17.87
N SER A 407 10.11 0.06 -18.14
CA SER A 407 10.92 1.23 -17.83
C SER A 407 10.54 2.47 -18.67
N GLY A 408 9.94 2.27 -19.85
CA GLY A 408 9.47 3.34 -20.74
C GLY A 408 8.17 3.99 -20.35
N LEU A 409 7.49 3.53 -19.27
CA LEU A 409 6.25 4.11 -18.77
C LEU A 409 6.41 5.61 -18.49
N ALA A 410 5.42 6.41 -18.86
CA ALA A 410 5.44 7.86 -18.73
C ALA A 410 5.76 8.32 -17.30
N GLY A 411 5.16 7.71 -16.30
CA GLY A 411 5.41 8.01 -14.89
C GLY A 411 6.84 7.69 -14.42
N LEU A 412 7.61 6.90 -15.17
CA LEU A 412 9.01 6.57 -14.88
C LEU A 412 10.00 7.34 -15.73
N SER A 413 9.54 8.21 -16.63
CA SER A 413 10.38 8.89 -17.64
C SER A 413 10.88 10.27 -17.19
N PHE A 414 10.31 10.87 -16.16
CA PHE A 414 10.69 12.22 -15.71
C PHE A 414 12.18 12.30 -15.36
N GLY A 415 12.85 13.33 -15.93
CA GLY A 415 14.27 13.56 -15.71
C GLY A 415 15.22 12.64 -16.49
N ARG A 416 14.73 11.89 -17.49
CA ARG A 416 15.55 11.08 -18.42
C ARG A 416 15.89 11.83 -19.72
N GLY A 417 15.70 13.17 -19.75
CA GLY A 417 16.05 14.01 -20.87
C GLY A 417 17.49 14.53 -20.81
#